data_100aae8b5e598caa17595466b267dc08
#
_entry.id   100aae8b5e598caa17595466b267dc08
#
_cell.length_a   1.000
_cell.length_b   1.000
_cell.length_c   1.000
_cell.angle_alpha   90.00
_cell.angle_beta   90.00
_cell.angle_gamma   90.00
#
_symmetry.space_group_name_H-M   'P 1'
#
loop_
_entity.id
_entity.type
_entity.pdbx_description
1 polymer ?
#
loop_
_entity_poly.entity_id
_entity_poly.type
_entity_poly.pdbx_seq_one_letter_code
_entity_poly.pdbx_strand_id
1 'polypeptide(L)'
;MSQDKLTTSPARYASAPIKYINDDETSGVQNFDNGDVYSGEFFDGKKHGQGILKTQSNRTYDGGWENDVPHGYGTSTFPNGKIYAGEYRKGRPFGRGQWTYSDGSTYTGNWVKGEFINVDNKNDTLEFRIVTFLINTIVIGFMLSVVIFWLLSFLKII
;
A
#
# COMPACT_ATOMS: atom_id res chain seq x y z
N MET A 1 21.97 38.04 2.70
CA MET A 1 20.52 38.06 2.37
C MET A 1 20.16 36.65 1.94
N SER A 2 19.72 35.84 2.91
CA SER A 2 19.28 34.46 2.67
C SER A 2 17.86 34.52 2.13
N GLN A 3 17.64 34.00 0.96
CA GLN A 3 16.30 33.86 0.38
C GLN A 3 15.70 32.55 0.92
N ASP A 4 14.73 32.68 1.82
CA ASP A 4 13.86 31.57 2.23
C ASP A 4 13.10 31.05 1.01
N LYS A 5 13.59 29.95 0.45
CA LYS A 5 12.87 29.20 -0.57
C LYS A 5 11.76 28.38 0.11
N LEU A 6 10.59 28.99 0.25
CA LEU A 6 9.35 28.30 0.59
C LEU A 6 9.01 27.33 -0.54
N THR A 7 9.39 26.06 -0.40
CA THR A 7 8.90 25.00 -1.26
C THR A 7 7.53 24.57 -0.77
N THR A 8 6.48 25.08 -1.41
CA THR A 8 5.09 24.63 -1.17
C THR A 8 4.83 23.30 -1.87
N SER A 9 4.90 22.23 -1.12
CA SER A 9 4.30 20.95 -1.52
C SER A 9 2.77 21.05 -1.35
N PRO A 10 1.94 20.46 -2.24
CA PRO A 10 0.50 20.38 -2.03
C PRO A 10 0.22 19.36 -0.91
N ALA A 11 0.43 19.74 0.31
CA ALA A 11 0.27 18.89 1.46
C ALA A 11 -1.19 18.85 1.89
N ARG A 12 -1.76 17.66 1.98
CA ARG A 12 -3.03 17.42 2.70
C ARG A 12 -2.94 17.77 4.20
N TYR A 13 -1.75 18.08 4.68
CA TYR A 13 -1.47 18.49 6.05
C TYR A 13 -0.38 19.55 6.00
N ALA A 14 -0.60 20.69 6.63
CA ALA A 14 0.48 21.64 6.87
C ALA A 14 1.59 20.91 7.63
N SER A 15 2.82 21.16 7.28
CA SER A 15 3.97 20.54 7.92
C SER A 15 4.96 21.64 8.30
N ALA A 16 5.59 21.49 9.44
CA ALA A 16 6.74 22.33 9.76
C ALA A 16 7.83 22.15 8.69
N PRO A 17 8.67 23.16 8.44
CA PRO A 17 9.76 23.02 7.50
C PRO A 17 10.68 21.87 7.90
N ILE A 18 11.30 21.23 6.91
CA ILE A 18 12.28 20.16 7.14
C ILE A 18 13.46 20.77 7.90
N LYS A 19 13.83 20.15 9.02
CA LYS A 19 15.05 20.45 9.73
C LYS A 19 16.13 19.50 9.25
N TYR A 20 16.96 19.96 8.30
CA TYR A 20 18.08 19.18 7.81
C TYR A 20 19.16 19.02 8.88
N ILE A 21 19.81 17.85 8.87
CA ILE A 21 20.89 17.51 9.83
C ILE A 21 22.26 17.44 9.16
N ASN A 22 22.30 17.63 7.83
CA ASN A 22 23.53 17.68 7.03
C ASN A 22 23.52 18.90 6.09
N ASP A 23 24.71 19.33 5.70
CA ASP A 23 24.93 20.55 4.89
C ASP A 23 24.43 20.41 3.45
N ASP A 24 24.33 19.19 2.94
CA ASP A 24 23.84 18.88 1.58
C ASP A 24 22.30 18.74 1.50
N GLU A 25 21.60 18.97 2.61
CA GLU A 25 20.14 18.93 2.71
C GLU A 25 19.51 17.59 2.25
N THR A 26 20.27 16.50 2.35
CA THR A 26 19.80 15.18 1.94
C THR A 26 19.17 14.38 3.08
N SER A 27 19.42 14.74 4.34
CA SER A 27 18.89 14.05 5.51
C SER A 27 18.36 15.04 6.56
N GLY A 28 17.25 14.70 7.17
CA GLY A 28 16.60 15.61 8.11
C GLY A 28 15.43 15.00 8.88
N VAL A 29 14.75 15.87 9.61
CA VAL A 29 13.54 15.56 10.37
C VAL A 29 12.42 16.52 9.95
N GLN A 30 11.24 15.97 9.70
CA GLN A 30 10.03 16.71 9.39
C GLN A 30 8.93 16.36 10.39
N ASN A 31 8.38 17.37 11.05
CA ASN A 31 7.21 17.24 11.90
C ASN A 31 5.99 17.70 11.12
N PHE A 32 4.89 16.96 11.24
CA PHE A 32 3.61 17.26 10.60
C PHE A 32 2.61 17.75 11.63
N ASP A 33 1.71 18.64 11.26
CA ASP A 33 0.72 19.23 12.18
C ASP A 33 -0.23 18.18 12.79
N ASN A 34 -0.37 17.02 12.13
CA ASN A 34 -1.13 15.89 12.65
C ASN A 34 -0.36 15.07 13.71
N GLY A 35 0.85 15.48 14.10
CA GLY A 35 1.69 14.79 15.08
C GLY A 35 2.54 13.66 14.52
N ASP A 36 2.51 13.42 13.20
CA ASP A 36 3.43 12.49 12.57
C ASP A 36 4.86 13.07 12.53
N VAL A 37 5.87 12.22 12.57
CA VAL A 37 7.27 12.61 12.46
C VAL A 37 7.97 11.70 11.46
N TYR A 38 8.64 12.30 10.49
CA TYR A 38 9.54 11.60 9.58
C TYR A 38 10.99 11.97 9.89
N SER A 39 11.87 10.98 9.89
CA SER A 39 13.33 11.16 10.00
C SER A 39 14.00 10.28 8.95
N GLY A 40 14.77 10.87 8.05
CA GLY A 40 15.40 10.13 6.96
C GLY A 40 15.89 11.02 5.84
N GLU A 41 16.07 10.41 4.70
CA GLU A 41 16.58 11.06 3.50
C GLU A 41 15.47 11.83 2.77
N PHE A 42 15.89 12.93 2.12
CA PHE A 42 15.05 13.77 1.29
C PHE A 42 15.71 13.99 -0.07
N PHE A 43 14.89 14.10 -1.08
CA PHE A 43 15.27 14.55 -2.40
C PHE A 43 14.21 15.51 -2.94
N ASP A 44 14.62 16.71 -3.35
CA ASP A 44 13.71 17.77 -3.81
C ASP A 44 12.55 18.05 -2.83
N GLY A 45 12.88 18.10 -1.51
CA GLY A 45 11.91 18.34 -0.45
C GLY A 45 10.91 17.22 -0.18
N LYS A 46 11.09 16.05 -0.78
CA LYS A 46 10.25 14.86 -0.60
C LYS A 46 11.00 13.76 0.12
N LYS A 47 10.29 12.96 0.90
CA LYS A 47 10.84 11.74 1.49
C LYS A 47 11.38 10.84 0.38
N HIS A 48 12.64 10.46 0.50
CA HIS A 48 13.35 9.63 -0.48
C HIS A 48 14.37 8.75 0.24
N GLY A 49 14.98 7.76 -0.46
CA GLY A 49 16.02 6.93 0.13
C GLY A 49 15.52 6.16 1.36
N GLN A 50 16.28 6.15 2.45
CA GLN A 50 15.92 5.48 3.69
C GLN A 50 15.33 6.44 4.71
N GLY A 51 14.31 5.99 5.45
CA GLY A 51 13.72 6.82 6.48
C GLY A 51 12.65 6.14 7.31
N ILE A 52 12.39 6.74 8.47
CA ILE A 52 11.43 6.26 9.45
C ILE A 52 10.30 7.27 9.57
N LEU A 53 9.07 6.84 9.36
CA LEU A 53 7.86 7.58 9.68
C LEU A 53 7.24 7.01 10.94
N LYS A 54 7.03 7.85 11.94
CA LYS A 54 6.25 7.51 13.13
C LYS A 54 4.99 8.36 13.14
N THR A 55 3.83 7.70 13.13
CA THR A 55 2.54 8.39 13.18
C THR A 55 2.10 8.65 14.62
N GLN A 56 1.23 9.66 14.81
CA GLN A 56 0.59 9.94 16.09
C GLN A 56 -0.16 8.72 16.65
N SER A 57 -0.69 7.86 15.78
CA SER A 57 -1.36 6.60 16.15
C SER A 57 -0.39 5.49 16.56
N ASN A 58 0.91 5.75 16.73
CA ASN A 58 1.96 4.78 17.03
C ASN A 58 2.16 3.70 15.95
N ARG A 59 1.75 3.95 14.71
CA ARG A 59 2.23 3.16 13.58
C ARG A 59 3.61 3.66 13.19
N THR A 60 4.54 2.76 12.89
CA THR A 60 5.84 3.11 12.30
C THR A 60 6.00 2.46 10.94
N TYR A 61 6.73 3.14 10.07
CA TYR A 61 7.29 2.56 8.85
C TYR A 61 8.77 2.89 8.83
N ASP A 62 9.60 1.87 8.67
CA ASP A 62 11.06 1.98 8.56
C ASP A 62 11.48 1.28 7.26
N GLY A 63 12.07 2.02 6.33
CA GLY A 63 12.44 1.46 5.04
C GLY A 63 12.62 2.50 3.94
N GLY A 64 12.52 2.00 2.70
CA GLY A 64 12.71 2.79 1.50
C GLY A 64 11.55 3.73 1.18
N TRP A 65 11.88 4.87 0.61
CA TRP A 65 10.96 5.93 0.20
C TRP A 65 11.27 6.39 -1.22
N GLU A 66 10.24 6.68 -1.97
CA GLU A 66 10.32 7.31 -3.29
C GLU A 66 9.18 8.32 -3.44
N ASN A 67 9.51 9.61 -3.62
CA ASN A 67 8.55 10.69 -3.81
C ASN A 67 7.41 10.69 -2.76
N ASP A 68 7.74 10.72 -1.47
CA ASP A 68 6.84 10.72 -0.31
C ASP A 68 6.08 9.41 -0.05
N VAL A 69 6.31 8.37 -0.82
CA VAL A 69 5.62 7.08 -0.62
C VAL A 69 6.59 5.94 -0.32
N PRO A 70 6.21 5.00 0.55
CA PRO A 70 6.97 3.78 0.78
C PRO A 70 7.29 3.02 -0.52
N HIS A 71 8.57 2.69 -0.71
CA HIS A 71 9.07 1.96 -1.88
C HIS A 71 10.28 1.11 -1.52
N GLY A 72 10.47 -0.03 -2.22
CA GLY A 72 11.55 -0.97 -1.90
C GLY A 72 11.26 -1.76 -0.63
N TYR A 73 12.30 -2.18 0.09
CA TYR A 73 12.13 -2.95 1.32
C TYR A 73 11.82 -2.05 2.50
N GLY A 74 10.95 -2.53 3.39
CA GLY A 74 10.61 -1.82 4.62
C GLY A 74 9.80 -2.65 5.60
N THR A 75 9.71 -2.13 6.82
CA THR A 75 8.98 -2.73 7.93
C THR A 75 7.92 -1.77 8.44
N SER A 76 6.67 -2.21 8.48
CA SER A 76 5.58 -1.50 9.16
C SER A 76 5.26 -2.18 10.49
N THR A 77 5.28 -1.41 11.57
CA THR A 77 4.76 -1.86 12.88
C THR A 77 3.45 -1.14 13.16
N PHE A 78 2.44 -1.90 13.54
CA PHE A 78 1.09 -1.40 13.81
C PHE A 78 0.83 -1.31 15.31
N PRO A 79 -0.08 -0.41 15.78
CA PRO A 79 -0.38 -0.24 17.21
C PRO A 79 -0.88 -1.50 17.90
N ASN A 80 -1.47 -2.43 17.16
CA ASN A 80 -1.95 -3.72 17.66
C ASN A 80 -0.86 -4.81 17.72
N GLY A 81 0.41 -4.43 17.58
CA GLY A 81 1.55 -5.34 17.63
C GLY A 81 1.80 -6.15 16.36
N LYS A 82 0.99 -5.99 15.30
CA LYS A 82 1.28 -6.63 14.02
C LYS A 82 2.46 -5.94 13.33
N ILE A 83 3.28 -6.73 12.64
CA ILE A 83 4.44 -6.25 11.89
C ILE A 83 4.35 -6.80 10.46
N TYR A 84 4.58 -5.95 9.50
CA TYR A 84 4.82 -6.38 8.12
C TYR A 84 6.26 -6.02 7.74
N ALA A 85 7.02 -6.99 7.24
CA ALA A 85 8.35 -6.80 6.69
C ALA A 85 8.40 -7.37 5.27
N GLY A 86 8.76 -6.55 4.29
CA GLY A 86 8.77 -6.96 2.90
C GLY A 86 8.91 -5.82 1.92
N GLU A 87 8.67 -6.14 0.67
CA GLU A 87 8.71 -5.16 -0.41
C GLU A 87 7.49 -4.25 -0.40
N TYR A 88 7.71 -2.99 -0.78
CA TYR A 88 6.69 -1.97 -1.00
C TYR A 88 6.79 -1.40 -2.40
N ARG A 89 5.66 -1.15 -3.01
CA ARG A 89 5.57 -0.45 -4.28
C ARG A 89 4.42 0.53 -4.26
N LYS A 90 4.74 1.81 -4.48
CA LYS A 90 3.74 2.91 -4.46
C LYS A 90 2.90 2.91 -3.16
N GLY A 91 3.57 2.77 -2.01
CA GLY A 91 2.96 2.82 -0.68
C GLY A 91 2.21 1.54 -0.25
N ARG A 92 2.26 0.46 -1.02
CA ARG A 92 1.55 -0.79 -0.72
C ARG A 92 2.49 -1.98 -0.70
N PRO A 93 2.24 -2.98 0.15
CA PRO A 93 2.92 -4.27 0.08
C PRO A 93 2.90 -4.84 -1.34
N PHE A 94 4.07 -5.29 -1.80
CA PHE A 94 4.28 -5.86 -3.13
C PHE A 94 5.37 -6.93 -3.04
N GLY A 95 5.36 -7.92 -3.95
CA GLY A 95 6.38 -8.95 -3.96
C GLY A 95 6.39 -9.79 -2.68
N ARG A 96 7.58 -10.24 -2.27
CA ARG A 96 7.71 -11.11 -1.09
C ARG A 96 7.68 -10.32 0.20
N GLY A 97 6.91 -10.81 1.18
CA GLY A 97 6.83 -10.21 2.49
C GLY A 97 6.34 -11.16 3.56
N GLN A 98 6.47 -10.75 4.81
CA GLN A 98 6.07 -11.50 5.99
C GLN A 98 5.23 -10.62 6.91
N TRP A 99 4.11 -11.15 7.36
CA TRP A 99 3.37 -10.66 8.50
C TRP A 99 3.76 -11.43 9.76
N THR A 100 3.96 -10.70 10.85
CA THR A 100 4.06 -11.26 12.20
C THR A 100 2.91 -10.70 13.00
N TYR A 101 2.16 -11.57 13.66
CA TYR A 101 1.04 -11.19 14.51
C TYR A 101 1.49 -11.05 15.97
N SER A 102 0.67 -10.43 16.81
CA SER A 102 0.97 -10.20 18.22
C SER A 102 1.09 -11.48 19.05
N ASP A 103 0.54 -12.59 18.59
CA ASP A 103 0.70 -13.92 19.18
C ASP A 103 1.99 -14.64 18.73
N GLY A 104 2.82 -13.98 17.90
CA GLY A 104 4.05 -14.53 17.35
C GLY A 104 3.86 -15.39 16.10
N SER A 105 2.63 -15.63 15.66
CA SER A 105 2.40 -16.35 14.41
C SER A 105 2.89 -15.53 13.21
N THR A 106 3.37 -16.20 12.17
CA THR A 106 3.92 -15.55 10.98
C THR A 106 3.28 -16.08 9.70
N TYR A 107 3.08 -15.18 8.75
CA TYR A 107 2.63 -15.49 7.40
C TYR A 107 3.59 -14.90 6.39
N THR A 108 4.26 -15.78 5.62
CA THR A 108 5.14 -15.37 4.52
C THR A 108 4.48 -15.71 3.19
N GLY A 109 4.57 -14.79 2.23
CA GLY A 109 4.01 -15.02 0.90
C GLY A 109 4.26 -13.86 -0.05
N ASN A 110 3.55 -13.88 -1.18
CA ASN A 110 3.64 -12.83 -2.17
C ASN A 110 2.43 -11.88 -2.09
N TRP A 111 2.69 -10.61 -2.39
CA TRP A 111 1.73 -9.53 -2.33
C TRP A 111 1.63 -8.86 -3.70
N VAL A 112 0.41 -8.65 -4.17
CA VAL A 112 0.15 -7.88 -5.40
C VAL A 112 -0.87 -6.81 -5.09
N LYS A 113 -0.51 -5.56 -5.29
CA LYS A 113 -1.35 -4.38 -5.01
C LYS A 113 -1.87 -4.31 -3.56
N GLY A 114 -1.13 -4.88 -2.60
CA GLY A 114 -1.50 -4.92 -1.19
C GLY A 114 -2.37 -6.12 -0.79
N GLU A 115 -2.71 -7.01 -1.72
CA GLU A 115 -3.44 -8.27 -1.46
C GLU A 115 -2.47 -9.44 -1.34
N PHE A 116 -2.69 -10.30 -0.35
CA PHE A 116 -1.91 -11.52 -0.16
C PHE A 116 -2.27 -12.57 -1.20
N ILE A 117 -1.25 -13.11 -1.87
CA ILE A 117 -1.39 -14.24 -2.79
C ILE A 117 -0.66 -15.43 -2.17
N ASN A 118 -1.40 -16.45 -1.75
CA ASN A 118 -0.80 -17.69 -1.28
C ASN A 118 -0.35 -18.52 -2.49
N VAL A 119 0.95 -18.49 -2.79
CA VAL A 119 1.52 -19.21 -3.94
C VAL A 119 1.50 -20.74 -3.75
N ASP A 120 1.41 -21.21 -2.50
CA ASP A 120 1.33 -22.63 -2.17
C ASP A 120 -0.08 -23.23 -2.40
N ASN A 121 -1.06 -22.38 -2.57
CA ASN A 121 -2.40 -22.81 -2.93
C ASN A 121 -2.56 -22.75 -4.46
N LYS A 122 -2.54 -23.91 -5.12
CA LYS A 122 -2.75 -24.02 -6.59
C LYS A 122 -4.00 -23.27 -7.10
N ASN A 123 -4.92 -22.93 -6.18
CA ASN A 123 -6.15 -22.21 -6.46
C ASN A 123 -6.00 -20.67 -6.41
N ASP A 124 -4.85 -20.14 -5.95
CA ASP A 124 -4.60 -18.69 -5.82
C ASP A 124 -3.73 -18.12 -6.96
N THR A 125 -3.44 -18.93 -7.97
CA THR A 125 -2.76 -18.40 -9.16
C THR A 125 -3.67 -17.40 -9.87
N LEU A 126 -3.08 -16.34 -10.42
CA LEU A 126 -3.80 -15.37 -11.27
C LEU A 126 -4.63 -16.05 -12.36
N GLU A 127 -4.13 -17.16 -12.92
CA GLU A 127 -4.84 -17.98 -13.90
C GLU A 127 -6.10 -18.59 -13.31
N PHE A 128 -6.04 -19.15 -12.10
CA PHE A 128 -7.22 -19.74 -11.46
C PHE A 128 -8.28 -18.68 -11.14
N ARG A 129 -7.86 -17.51 -10.65
CA ARG A 129 -8.78 -16.38 -10.40
C ARG A 129 -9.41 -15.85 -11.67
N ILE A 130 -8.66 -15.76 -12.78
CA ILE A 130 -9.18 -15.38 -14.10
C ILE A 130 -10.15 -16.44 -14.61
N VAL A 131 -9.79 -17.72 -14.53
CA VAL A 131 -10.66 -18.83 -14.94
C VAL A 131 -11.94 -18.84 -14.11
N THR A 132 -11.86 -18.69 -12.81
CA THR A 132 -13.04 -18.64 -11.93
C THR A 132 -13.92 -17.42 -12.24
N PHE A 133 -13.33 -16.26 -12.51
CA PHE A 133 -14.08 -15.07 -12.94
C PHE A 133 -14.79 -15.29 -14.28
N LEU A 134 -14.12 -15.88 -15.26
CA LEU A 134 -14.70 -16.19 -16.57
C LEU A 134 -15.82 -17.22 -16.46
N ILE A 135 -15.65 -18.29 -15.67
CA ILE A 135 -16.69 -19.30 -15.44
C ILE A 135 -17.91 -18.66 -14.80
N ASN A 136 -17.72 -17.83 -13.75
CA ASN A 136 -18.83 -17.15 -13.10
C ASN A 136 -19.57 -16.20 -14.05
N THR A 137 -18.85 -15.49 -14.92
CA THR A 137 -19.47 -14.61 -15.92
C THR A 137 -20.29 -15.41 -16.94
N ILE A 138 -19.79 -16.55 -17.39
CA ILE A 138 -20.50 -17.44 -18.32
C ILE A 138 -21.74 -18.03 -17.65
N VAL A 139 -21.62 -18.51 -16.41
CA VAL A 139 -22.75 -19.09 -15.66
C VAL A 139 -23.85 -18.07 -15.43
N ILE A 140 -23.49 -16.85 -15.00
CA ILE A 140 -24.45 -15.77 -14.81
C ILE A 140 -25.13 -15.39 -16.13
N GLY A 141 -24.37 -15.29 -17.23
CA GLY A 141 -24.92 -15.02 -18.57
C GLY A 141 -25.88 -16.10 -19.01
N PHE A 142 -25.56 -17.38 -18.80
CA PHE A 142 -26.44 -18.50 -19.12
C PHE A 142 -27.73 -18.49 -18.29
N MET A 143 -27.61 -18.25 -16.96
CA MET A 143 -28.78 -18.15 -16.08
C MET A 143 -29.72 -17.00 -16.47
N LEU A 144 -29.16 -15.83 -16.83
CA LEU A 144 -29.94 -14.70 -17.32
C LEU A 144 -30.65 -15.05 -18.63
N SER A 145 -30.01 -15.74 -19.57
CA SER A 145 -30.63 -16.14 -20.84
C SER A 145 -31.78 -17.13 -20.65
N VAL A 146 -31.64 -18.05 -19.70
CA VAL A 146 -32.72 -18.99 -19.34
C VAL A 146 -33.91 -18.23 -18.72
N VAL A 147 -33.65 -17.30 -17.80
CA VAL A 147 -34.71 -16.49 -17.19
C VAL A 147 -35.46 -15.64 -18.23
N ILE A 148 -34.71 -15.01 -19.14
CA ILE A 148 -35.31 -14.21 -20.22
C ILE A 148 -36.15 -15.10 -21.15
N PHE A 149 -35.66 -16.29 -21.54
CA PHE A 149 -36.40 -17.24 -22.35
C PHE A 149 -37.73 -17.64 -21.66
N TRP A 150 -37.70 -17.97 -20.39
CA TRP A 150 -38.91 -18.28 -19.60
C TRP A 150 -39.91 -17.13 -19.52
N LEU A 151 -39.41 -15.90 -19.30
CA LEU A 151 -40.24 -14.70 -19.27
C LEU A 151 -40.89 -14.41 -20.62
N LEU A 152 -40.16 -14.54 -21.71
CA LEU A 152 -40.71 -14.37 -23.07
C LEU A 152 -41.74 -15.44 -23.40
N SER A 153 -41.51 -16.71 -23.03
CA SER A 153 -42.48 -17.80 -23.19
C SER A 153 -43.74 -17.57 -22.36
N PHE A 154 -43.60 -17.06 -21.12
CA PHE A 154 -44.73 -16.74 -20.26
C PHE A 154 -45.59 -15.58 -20.81
N LEU A 155 -44.96 -14.61 -21.44
CA LEU A 155 -45.64 -13.46 -22.07
C LEU A 155 -46.21 -13.83 -23.44
N LYS A 156 -46.07 -15.07 -23.91
CA LYS A 156 -46.56 -15.54 -25.25
C LYS A 156 -46.04 -14.67 -26.40
N ILE A 157 -44.80 -14.17 -26.28
CA ILE A 157 -44.13 -13.36 -27.30
C ILE A 157 -43.30 -14.26 -28.28
N ILE A 158 -43.14 -15.54 -27.91
CA ILE A 158 -42.52 -16.56 -28.76
C ILE A 158 -43.48 -17.73 -28.89
#